data_22973052a76408aee4e851f98bc0a867
#
_entry.id   22973052a76408aee4e851f98bc0a867
#
_cell.length_a   1.000
_cell.length_b   1.000
_cell.length_c   1.000
_cell.angle_alpha   90.00
_cell.angle_beta   90.00
_cell.angle_gamma   90.00
#
_symmetry.space_group_name_H-M   'P 1'
#
loop_
_entity.id
_entity.type
_entity.pdbx_description
1 polymer ?
#
loop_
_entity_poly.entity_id
_entity_poly.type
_entity_poly.pdbx_seq_one_letter_code
_entity_poly.pdbx_strand_id
1 'polypeptide(L)'
;VFLRAGRELLASWRLIRGLPVALTFLVAYWFYIDGVDTIVRMAVDYGLSIGFPADGLLTALLITQLVGFPAALVFGAIGRRVGAKRAIWLALSVYVLVVLWAGRMEQAWEFYVLAVAIGLVQGGVQAMSRALYARLIPAEHAGRLFGLYNTMGKFAAVLGPVMVGWVAVISDSPRVGILSVLLLFFVGGALLARVDVARGERQIGQSG
;
A
#
# COMPACT_ATOMS: atom_id res chain seq x y z
N VAL A 1 1.09 5.42 -30.37
CA VAL A 1 0.52 5.38 -29.02
C VAL A 1 1.65 5.30 -28.00
N PHE A 2 2.58 4.33 -28.07
CA PHE A 2 3.66 4.11 -27.10
C PHE A 2 4.62 5.31 -26.95
N LEU A 3 5.01 5.96 -28.04
CA LEU A 3 5.90 7.14 -28.00
C LEU A 3 5.26 8.37 -27.33
N ARG A 4 3.94 8.52 -27.43
CA ARG A 4 3.20 9.59 -26.72
C ARG A 4 3.14 9.30 -25.22
N ALA A 5 2.79 8.06 -24.83
CA ALA A 5 2.76 7.65 -23.45
C ALA A 5 4.13 7.81 -22.75
N GLY A 6 5.23 7.43 -23.42
CA GLY A 6 6.58 7.63 -22.90
C GLY A 6 6.96 9.11 -22.70
N ARG A 7 6.59 9.98 -23.65
CA ARG A 7 6.80 11.44 -23.50
C ARG A 7 5.98 12.04 -22.36
N GLU A 8 4.76 11.61 -22.19
CA GLU A 8 3.89 12.07 -21.07
C GLU A 8 4.42 11.62 -19.72
N LEU A 9 4.94 10.39 -19.61
CA LEU A 9 5.58 9.91 -18.38
C LEU A 9 6.86 10.68 -18.06
N LEU A 10 7.70 10.97 -19.06
CA LEU A 10 8.90 11.79 -18.89
C LEU A 10 8.57 13.24 -18.48
N ALA A 11 7.52 13.82 -19.05
CA ALA A 11 7.05 15.14 -18.66
C ALA A 11 6.51 15.16 -17.22
N SER A 12 5.74 14.13 -16.84
CA SER A 12 5.24 13.97 -15.47
C SER A 12 6.39 13.77 -14.47
N TRP A 13 7.42 13.01 -14.85
CA TRP A 13 8.63 12.81 -14.06
C TRP A 13 9.44 14.10 -13.83
N ARG A 14 9.56 14.94 -14.85
CA ARG A 14 10.21 16.26 -14.72
C ARG A 14 9.42 17.16 -13.77
N LEU A 15 8.10 17.14 -13.89
CA LEU A 15 7.22 17.96 -13.06
C LEU A 15 7.29 17.54 -11.58
N ILE A 16 7.20 16.24 -11.29
CA ILE A 16 7.22 15.73 -9.89
C ILE A 16 8.59 15.99 -9.23
N ARG A 17 9.69 16.02 -9.99
CA ARG A 17 11.01 16.40 -9.44
C ARG A 17 11.06 17.83 -8.90
N GLY A 18 10.23 18.72 -9.44
CA GLY A 18 10.05 20.08 -8.91
C GLY A 18 9.24 20.13 -7.60
N LEU A 19 8.62 19.03 -7.20
CA LEU A 19 7.77 18.91 -6.02
C LEU A 19 8.35 17.88 -5.03
N PRO A 20 9.42 18.21 -4.29
CA PRO A 20 10.17 17.24 -3.50
C PRO A 20 9.34 16.54 -2.44
N VAL A 21 8.35 17.22 -1.84
CA VAL A 21 7.46 16.60 -0.85
C VAL A 21 6.54 15.56 -1.50
N ALA A 22 5.96 15.88 -2.67
CA ALA A 22 5.12 14.96 -3.42
C ALA A 22 5.92 13.75 -3.95
N LEU A 23 7.17 13.98 -4.40
CA LEU A 23 8.07 12.91 -4.83
C LEU A 23 8.42 11.98 -3.66
N THR A 24 8.78 12.52 -2.50
CA THR A 24 9.06 11.72 -1.30
C THR A 24 7.85 10.88 -0.90
N PHE A 25 6.64 11.46 -0.96
CA PHE A 25 5.41 10.73 -0.71
C PHE A 25 5.19 9.62 -1.75
N LEU A 26 5.43 9.89 -3.03
CA LEU A 26 5.23 8.92 -4.10
C LEU A 26 6.16 7.71 -3.97
N VAL A 27 7.41 7.93 -3.55
CA VAL A 27 8.36 6.85 -3.26
C VAL A 27 7.94 6.09 -2.00
N ALA A 28 7.51 6.76 -0.94
CA ALA A 28 6.95 6.12 0.25
C ALA A 28 5.74 5.24 -0.10
N TYR A 29 4.82 5.80 -0.90
CA TYR A 29 3.64 5.11 -1.42
C TYR A 29 4.03 3.84 -2.17
N TRP A 30 5.01 3.91 -3.05
CA TRP A 30 5.46 2.76 -3.84
C TRP A 30 5.87 1.59 -2.95
N PHE A 31 6.67 1.83 -1.92
CA PHE A 31 7.10 0.77 -0.99
C PHE A 31 5.94 0.20 -0.17
N TYR A 32 5.16 1.04 0.51
CA TYR A 32 4.14 0.47 1.40
C TYR A 32 2.95 -0.12 0.64
N ILE A 33 2.61 0.39 -0.56
CA ILE A 33 1.53 -0.19 -1.35
C ILE A 33 1.93 -1.53 -1.98
N ASP A 34 3.23 -1.71 -2.31
CA ASP A 34 3.77 -3.00 -2.71
C ASP A 34 3.61 -4.03 -1.58
N GLY A 35 3.92 -3.65 -0.34
CA GLY A 35 3.66 -4.48 0.83
C GLY A 35 2.19 -4.85 1.00
N VAL A 36 1.28 -3.87 0.87
CA VAL A 36 -0.18 -4.07 0.94
C VAL A 36 -0.66 -5.03 -0.13
N ASP A 37 -0.29 -4.79 -1.39
CA ASP A 37 -0.70 -5.62 -2.53
C ASP A 37 -0.11 -7.04 -2.43
N THR A 38 1.12 -7.17 -1.93
CA THR A 38 1.79 -8.46 -1.71
C THR A 38 1.02 -9.31 -0.71
N ILE A 39 0.64 -8.76 0.44
CA ILE A 39 -0.15 -9.48 1.46
C ILE A 39 -1.44 -10.00 0.85
N VAL A 40 -2.17 -9.18 0.10
CA VAL A 40 -3.46 -9.57 -0.48
C VAL A 40 -3.29 -10.64 -1.56
N ARG A 41 -2.29 -10.49 -2.44
CA ARG A 41 -2.06 -11.42 -3.57
C ARG A 41 -1.50 -12.75 -3.12
N MET A 42 -0.57 -12.75 -2.16
CA MET A 42 0.09 -13.95 -1.69
C MET A 42 -0.60 -14.64 -0.51
N ALA A 43 -1.71 -14.09 -0.01
CA ALA A 43 -2.42 -14.64 1.14
C ALA A 43 -2.83 -16.11 0.92
N VAL A 44 -3.38 -16.44 -0.26
CA VAL A 44 -3.82 -17.81 -0.57
C VAL A 44 -2.63 -18.74 -0.75
N ASP A 45 -1.63 -18.34 -1.54
CA ASP A 45 -0.41 -19.14 -1.77
C ASP A 45 0.32 -19.41 -0.46
N TYR A 46 0.40 -18.40 0.41
CA TYR A 46 0.97 -18.55 1.74
C TYR A 46 0.16 -19.53 2.60
N GLY A 47 -1.16 -19.39 2.66
CA GLY A 47 -2.03 -20.29 3.41
C GLY A 47 -1.91 -21.74 2.95
N LEU A 48 -1.85 -21.98 1.63
CA LEU A 48 -1.63 -23.30 1.04
C LEU A 48 -0.24 -23.85 1.43
N SER A 49 0.80 -23.03 1.39
CA SER A 49 2.17 -23.45 1.70
C SER A 49 2.38 -23.87 3.16
N ILE A 50 1.53 -23.40 4.06
CA ILE A 50 1.53 -23.81 5.48
C ILE A 50 0.48 -24.89 5.80
N GLY A 51 -0.19 -25.44 4.78
CA GLY A 51 -1.06 -26.61 4.89
C GLY A 51 -2.54 -26.35 5.11
N PHE A 52 -3.03 -25.11 4.88
CA PHE A 52 -4.46 -24.81 5.02
C PHE A 52 -5.28 -25.20 3.79
N PRO A 53 -6.55 -25.63 3.97
CA PRO A 53 -7.40 -26.07 2.88
C PRO A 53 -7.82 -24.87 1.98
N ALA A 54 -7.82 -25.08 0.67
CA ALA A 54 -8.11 -24.05 -0.33
C ALA A 54 -9.49 -23.40 -0.16
N ASP A 55 -10.52 -24.17 0.19
CA ASP A 55 -11.89 -23.66 0.37
C ASP A 55 -11.99 -22.63 1.46
N GLY A 56 -11.28 -22.83 2.56
CA GLY A 56 -11.19 -21.87 3.67
C GLY A 56 -10.50 -20.56 3.26
N LEU A 57 -9.43 -20.66 2.46
CA LEU A 57 -8.68 -19.51 1.98
C LEU A 57 -9.49 -18.65 1.00
N LEU A 58 -10.24 -19.28 0.10
CA LEU A 58 -11.16 -18.57 -0.81
C LEU A 58 -12.28 -17.87 -0.05
N THR A 59 -12.83 -18.53 0.98
CA THR A 59 -13.83 -17.90 1.86
C THR A 59 -13.26 -16.66 2.57
N ALA A 60 -12.02 -16.72 3.05
CA ALA A 60 -11.35 -15.59 3.69
C ALA A 60 -11.14 -14.42 2.73
N LEU A 61 -10.83 -14.67 1.44
CA LEU A 61 -10.78 -13.62 0.42
C LEU A 61 -12.13 -12.91 0.25
N LEU A 62 -13.22 -13.68 0.20
CA LEU A 62 -14.57 -13.11 0.12
C LEU A 62 -14.89 -12.25 1.35
N ILE A 63 -14.53 -12.71 2.55
CA ILE A 63 -14.68 -11.95 3.80
C ILE A 63 -13.91 -10.62 3.70
N THR A 64 -12.67 -10.64 3.23
CA THR A 64 -11.85 -9.43 3.04
C THR A 64 -12.57 -8.40 2.15
N GLN A 65 -13.16 -8.85 1.04
CA GLN A 65 -13.87 -7.96 0.11
C GLN A 65 -15.18 -7.42 0.70
N LEU A 66 -15.96 -8.27 1.38
CA LEU A 66 -17.21 -7.86 2.02
C LEU A 66 -16.99 -6.86 3.15
N VAL A 67 -15.97 -7.07 3.97
CA VAL A 67 -15.59 -6.16 5.06
C VAL A 67 -14.98 -4.87 4.50
N GLY A 68 -14.21 -4.96 3.41
CA GLY A 68 -13.49 -3.83 2.82
C GLY A 68 -14.40 -2.70 2.33
N PHE A 69 -15.56 -3.02 1.80
CA PHE A 69 -16.49 -2.00 1.28
C PHE A 69 -17.01 -1.06 2.39
N PRO A 70 -17.68 -1.53 3.46
CA PRO A 70 -18.13 -0.66 4.53
C PRO A 70 -16.96 -0.02 5.31
N ALA A 71 -15.86 -0.74 5.48
CA ALA A 71 -14.67 -0.23 6.15
C ALA A 71 -14.04 0.97 5.44
N ALA A 72 -14.06 0.99 4.11
CA ALA A 72 -13.54 2.13 3.34
C ALA A 72 -14.31 3.43 3.64
N LEU A 73 -15.63 3.36 3.85
CA LEU A 73 -16.45 4.51 4.23
C LEU A 73 -16.09 5.01 5.64
N VAL A 74 -15.96 4.09 6.59
CA VAL A 74 -15.55 4.42 7.97
C VAL A 74 -14.14 5.01 7.98
N PHE A 75 -13.22 4.43 7.22
CA PHE A 75 -11.84 4.93 7.12
C PHE A 75 -11.78 6.33 6.49
N GLY A 76 -12.64 6.62 5.52
CA GLY A 76 -12.82 7.97 4.97
C GLY A 76 -13.25 8.98 6.05
N ALA A 77 -14.16 8.60 6.95
CA ALA A 77 -14.58 9.43 8.08
C ALA A 77 -13.46 9.65 9.10
N ILE A 78 -12.67 8.60 9.40
CA ILE A 78 -11.48 8.69 10.25
C ILE A 78 -10.47 9.67 9.62
N GLY A 79 -10.18 9.52 8.33
CA GLY A 79 -9.23 10.39 7.62
C GLY A 79 -9.61 11.87 7.62
N ARG A 80 -10.91 12.19 7.59
CA ARG A 80 -11.39 13.58 7.74
C ARG A 80 -11.13 14.14 9.14
N ARG A 81 -11.19 13.31 10.19
CA ARG A 81 -10.98 13.75 11.58
C ARG A 81 -9.50 13.85 11.98
N VAL A 82 -8.73 12.80 11.66
CA VAL A 82 -7.32 12.69 12.11
C VAL A 82 -6.31 13.14 11.06
N GLY A 83 -6.73 13.35 9.83
CA GLY A 83 -5.89 13.66 8.69
C GLY A 83 -5.39 12.41 7.94
N ALA A 84 -5.21 12.55 6.61
CA ALA A 84 -4.87 11.44 5.73
C ALA A 84 -3.54 10.75 6.12
N LYS A 85 -2.49 11.50 6.46
CA LYS A 85 -1.19 10.94 6.85
C LYS A 85 -1.29 10.04 8.09
N ARG A 86 -2.03 10.49 9.13
CA ARG A 86 -2.23 9.68 10.36
C ARG A 86 -3.09 8.45 10.09
N ALA A 87 -4.09 8.56 9.23
CA ALA A 87 -4.92 7.43 8.83
C ALA A 87 -4.10 6.37 8.06
N ILE A 88 -3.16 6.78 7.19
CA ILE A 88 -2.23 5.85 6.54
C ILE A 88 -1.37 5.14 7.59
N TRP A 89 -0.82 5.87 8.57
CA TRP A 89 -0.04 5.25 9.65
C TRP A 89 -0.83 4.21 10.42
N LEU A 90 -2.09 4.50 10.76
CA LEU A 90 -2.98 3.55 11.42
C LEU A 90 -3.12 2.26 10.58
N ALA A 91 -3.37 2.40 9.27
CA ALA A 91 -3.49 1.26 8.39
C ALA A 91 -2.18 0.45 8.29
N LEU A 92 -1.03 1.11 8.14
CA LEU A 92 0.27 0.44 8.09
C LEU A 92 0.59 -0.30 9.39
N SER A 93 0.22 0.26 10.55
CA SER A 93 0.37 -0.42 11.84
C SER A 93 -0.44 -1.70 11.91
N VAL A 94 -1.68 -1.70 11.40
CA VAL A 94 -2.50 -2.91 11.30
C VAL A 94 -1.84 -3.92 10.36
N TYR A 95 -1.32 -3.52 9.20
CA TYR A 95 -0.63 -4.42 8.30
C TYR A 95 0.64 -5.04 8.91
N VAL A 96 1.42 -4.26 9.66
CA VAL A 96 2.58 -4.79 10.41
C VAL A 96 2.15 -5.87 11.40
N LEU A 97 1.08 -5.63 12.17
CA LEU A 97 0.53 -6.62 13.10
C LEU A 97 0.01 -7.87 12.38
N VAL A 98 -0.68 -7.70 11.24
CA VAL A 98 -1.15 -8.80 10.39
C VAL A 98 0.02 -9.67 9.94
N VAL A 99 1.11 -9.07 9.43
CA VAL A 99 2.28 -9.82 8.97
C VAL A 99 2.98 -10.55 10.11
N LEU A 100 3.14 -9.90 11.26
CA LEU A 100 3.75 -10.53 12.45
C LEU A 100 2.91 -11.72 12.94
N TRP A 101 1.58 -11.59 12.92
CA TRP A 101 0.70 -12.69 13.29
C TRP A 101 0.74 -13.80 12.24
N ALA A 102 0.65 -13.47 10.95
CA ALA A 102 0.75 -14.44 9.87
C ALA A 102 2.01 -15.32 9.96
N GLY A 103 3.16 -14.72 10.32
CA GLY A 103 4.41 -15.46 10.52
C GLY A 103 4.39 -16.50 11.65
N ARG A 104 3.41 -16.42 12.57
CA ARG A 104 3.24 -17.33 13.73
C ARG A 104 1.97 -18.17 13.67
N MET A 105 1.15 -17.96 12.66
CA MET A 105 -0.15 -18.61 12.52
C MET A 105 -0.04 -20.13 12.47
N GLU A 106 -0.87 -20.83 13.23
CA GLU A 106 -0.91 -22.29 13.32
C GLU A 106 -2.29 -22.87 13.00
N GLN A 107 -3.34 -22.09 13.19
CA GLN A 107 -4.72 -22.54 13.05
C GLN A 107 -5.45 -21.81 11.90
N ALA A 108 -6.27 -22.55 11.15
CA ALA A 108 -6.98 -22.01 10.00
C ALA A 108 -7.95 -20.85 10.33
N TRP A 109 -8.54 -20.82 11.55
CA TRP A 109 -9.42 -19.74 11.97
C TRP A 109 -8.70 -18.40 12.08
N GLU A 110 -7.41 -18.39 12.40
CA GLU A 110 -6.59 -17.19 12.48
C GLU A 110 -6.53 -16.46 11.13
N PHE A 111 -6.54 -17.23 10.03
CA PHE A 111 -6.58 -16.68 8.69
C PHE A 111 -7.83 -15.82 8.44
N TYR A 112 -9.00 -16.23 8.98
CA TYR A 112 -10.23 -15.42 8.87
C TYR A 112 -10.12 -14.10 9.66
N VAL A 113 -9.49 -14.13 10.84
CA VAL A 113 -9.26 -12.90 11.63
C VAL A 113 -8.35 -11.95 10.87
N LEU A 114 -7.27 -12.47 10.28
CA LEU A 114 -6.37 -11.66 9.44
C LEU A 114 -7.08 -11.11 8.21
N ALA A 115 -7.96 -11.90 7.56
CA ALA A 115 -8.77 -11.47 6.43
C ALA A 115 -9.68 -10.28 6.80
N VAL A 116 -10.34 -10.32 7.96
CA VAL A 116 -11.14 -9.20 8.48
C VAL A 116 -10.25 -7.98 8.74
N ALA A 117 -9.11 -8.15 9.42
CA ALA A 117 -8.18 -7.05 9.71
C ALA A 117 -7.67 -6.37 8.44
N ILE A 118 -7.31 -7.15 7.42
CA ILE A 118 -6.91 -6.64 6.09
C ILE A 118 -8.07 -5.88 5.46
N GLY A 119 -9.27 -6.47 5.43
CA GLY A 119 -10.47 -5.84 4.86
C GLY A 119 -10.75 -4.48 5.49
N LEU A 120 -10.61 -4.35 6.82
CA LEU A 120 -10.85 -3.10 7.53
C LEU A 120 -9.95 -1.94 7.06
N VAL A 121 -8.71 -2.21 6.64
CA VAL A 121 -7.72 -1.15 6.33
C VAL A 121 -7.36 -1.01 4.86
N GLN A 122 -7.60 -2.03 4.03
CA GLN A 122 -7.17 -2.09 2.63
C GLN A 122 -7.73 -0.93 1.79
N GLY A 123 -9.05 -0.74 1.79
CA GLY A 123 -9.70 0.37 1.08
C GLY A 123 -9.30 1.73 1.65
N GLY A 124 -9.13 1.78 2.97
CA GLY A 124 -8.75 2.99 3.69
C GLY A 124 -7.36 3.49 3.32
N VAL A 125 -6.35 2.63 3.30
CA VAL A 125 -4.98 3.02 2.95
C VAL A 125 -4.90 3.56 1.54
N GLN A 126 -5.59 2.93 0.58
CA GLN A 126 -5.62 3.39 -0.82
C GLN A 126 -6.33 4.73 -0.97
N ALA A 127 -7.50 4.91 -0.34
CA ALA A 127 -8.27 6.15 -0.39
C ALA A 127 -7.51 7.31 0.26
N MET A 128 -6.89 7.09 1.43
CA MET A 128 -6.13 8.12 2.14
C MET A 128 -4.84 8.47 1.42
N SER A 129 -4.19 7.52 0.76
CA SER A 129 -3.00 7.78 -0.06
C SER A 129 -3.34 8.69 -1.25
N ARG A 130 -4.45 8.42 -1.94
CA ARG A 130 -4.93 9.30 -3.02
C ARG A 130 -5.30 10.69 -2.52
N ALA A 131 -5.99 10.78 -1.38
CA ALA A 131 -6.38 12.05 -0.78
C ALA A 131 -5.15 12.86 -0.34
N LEU A 132 -4.13 12.23 0.24
CA LEU A 132 -2.89 12.89 0.62
C LEU A 132 -2.11 13.37 -0.60
N TYR A 133 -2.00 12.51 -1.63
CA TYR A 133 -1.31 12.88 -2.87
C TYR A 133 -1.97 14.08 -3.57
N ALA A 134 -3.30 14.10 -3.62
CA ALA A 134 -4.06 15.23 -4.20
C ALA A 134 -3.76 16.57 -3.53
N ARG A 135 -3.40 16.57 -2.23
CA ARG A 135 -3.04 17.77 -1.46
C ARG A 135 -1.57 18.20 -1.66
N LEU A 136 -0.76 17.36 -2.30
CA LEU A 136 0.67 17.60 -2.52
C LEU A 136 1.01 17.96 -3.95
N ILE A 137 0.01 18.03 -4.84
CA ILE A 137 0.18 18.31 -6.27
C ILE A 137 -0.68 19.49 -6.72
N PRO A 138 -0.23 20.30 -7.71
CA PRO A 138 -1.02 21.38 -8.29
C PRO A 138 -2.25 20.84 -9.04
N ALA A 139 -3.40 21.51 -8.86
CA ALA A 139 -4.68 21.09 -9.46
C ALA A 139 -4.62 21.07 -11.01
N GLU A 140 -3.94 22.03 -11.62
CA GLU A 140 -3.76 22.15 -13.06
C GLU A 140 -3.00 20.99 -13.70
N HIS A 141 -2.17 20.28 -12.92
CA HIS A 141 -1.39 19.13 -13.37
C HIS A 141 -1.88 17.80 -12.80
N ALA A 142 -3.00 17.81 -12.06
CA ALA A 142 -3.51 16.63 -11.35
C ALA A 142 -3.68 15.41 -12.27
N GLY A 143 -4.25 15.56 -13.46
CA GLY A 143 -4.46 14.45 -14.39
C GLY A 143 -3.17 13.72 -14.76
N ARG A 144 -2.09 14.47 -15.06
CA ARG A 144 -0.77 13.89 -15.37
C ARG A 144 -0.12 13.22 -14.17
N LEU A 145 -0.16 13.88 -13.02
CA LEU A 145 0.49 13.40 -11.81
C LEU A 145 -0.23 12.19 -11.23
N PHE A 146 -1.56 12.13 -11.32
CA PHE A 146 -2.31 10.90 -11.00
C PHE A 146 -2.04 9.76 -11.99
N GLY A 147 -1.77 10.07 -13.25
CA GLY A 147 -1.26 9.09 -14.23
C GLY A 147 0.04 8.44 -13.75
N LEU A 148 1.01 9.25 -13.27
CA LEU A 148 2.27 8.76 -12.68
C LEU A 148 2.01 7.93 -11.40
N TYR A 149 1.17 8.42 -10.48
CA TYR A 149 0.76 7.72 -9.26
C TYR A 149 0.19 6.33 -9.56
N ASN A 150 -0.75 6.23 -10.50
CA ASN A 150 -1.36 4.96 -10.88
C ASN A 150 -0.36 4.01 -11.55
N THR A 151 0.55 4.55 -12.36
CA THR A 151 1.61 3.78 -13.00
C THR A 151 2.56 3.21 -11.94
N MET A 152 3.00 4.03 -11.00
CA MET A 152 3.86 3.59 -9.90
C MET A 152 3.17 2.54 -9.03
N GLY A 153 1.88 2.70 -8.72
CA GLY A 153 1.11 1.69 -7.98
C GLY A 153 1.04 0.33 -8.71
N LYS A 154 0.94 0.33 -10.03
CA LYS A 154 0.94 -0.94 -10.80
C LYS A 154 2.31 -1.62 -10.80
N PHE A 155 3.40 -0.85 -10.88
CA PHE A 155 4.76 -1.39 -10.80
C PHE A 155 5.15 -1.80 -9.38
N ALA A 156 4.53 -1.23 -8.36
CA ALA A 156 4.75 -1.58 -6.98
C ALA A 156 4.42 -3.06 -6.68
N ALA A 157 3.44 -3.65 -7.38
CA ALA A 157 3.00 -5.03 -7.13
C ALA A 157 3.99 -6.13 -7.61
N VAL A 158 5.26 -5.80 -7.80
CA VAL A 158 6.28 -6.73 -8.34
C VAL A 158 7.35 -7.05 -7.32
N LEU A 159 7.86 -6.06 -6.57
CA LEU A 159 8.97 -6.27 -5.64
C LEU A 159 8.62 -7.19 -4.48
N GLY A 160 7.45 -6.98 -3.88
CA GLY A 160 7.03 -7.75 -2.73
C GLY A 160 6.90 -9.25 -3.00
N PRO A 161 6.13 -9.70 -4.01
CA PRO A 161 6.03 -11.13 -4.33
C PRO A 161 7.38 -11.75 -4.67
N VAL A 162 8.23 -11.06 -5.44
CA VAL A 162 9.58 -11.55 -5.75
C VAL A 162 10.41 -11.71 -4.47
N MET A 163 10.38 -10.71 -3.59
CA MET A 163 11.12 -10.75 -2.32
C MET A 163 10.62 -11.87 -1.42
N VAL A 164 9.32 -12.04 -1.27
CA VAL A 164 8.72 -13.13 -0.48
C VAL A 164 9.14 -14.50 -1.02
N GLY A 165 9.04 -14.69 -2.34
CA GLY A 165 9.42 -15.95 -2.98
C GLY A 165 10.91 -16.27 -2.80
N TRP A 166 11.80 -15.29 -3.05
CA TRP A 166 13.24 -15.47 -2.87
C TRP A 166 13.62 -15.77 -1.42
N VAL A 167 13.08 -15.00 -0.47
CA VAL A 167 13.37 -15.22 0.95
C VAL A 167 12.83 -16.57 1.41
N ALA A 168 11.63 -16.99 0.96
CA ALA A 168 11.07 -18.30 1.29
C ALA A 168 11.96 -19.44 0.79
N VAL A 169 12.49 -19.34 -0.44
CA VAL A 169 13.39 -20.34 -1.02
C VAL A 169 14.74 -20.40 -0.27
N ILE A 170 15.35 -19.24 0.01
CA ILE A 170 16.68 -19.20 0.69
C ILE A 170 16.58 -19.67 2.14
N SER A 171 15.47 -19.34 2.83
CA SER A 171 15.27 -19.70 4.24
C SER A 171 14.63 -21.07 4.44
N ASP A 172 14.22 -21.74 3.37
CA ASP A 172 13.39 -22.96 3.37
C ASP A 172 12.14 -22.82 4.28
N SER A 173 11.56 -21.61 4.30
CA SER A 173 10.45 -21.29 5.19
C SER A 173 9.50 -20.25 4.58
N PRO A 174 8.26 -20.63 4.23
CA PRO A 174 7.23 -19.68 3.80
C PRO A 174 6.96 -18.58 4.84
N ARG A 175 7.08 -18.92 6.13
CA ARG A 175 6.88 -17.99 7.24
C ARG A 175 7.91 -16.86 7.26
N VAL A 176 9.17 -17.17 7.01
CA VAL A 176 10.23 -16.16 6.88
C VAL A 176 10.03 -15.33 5.62
N GLY A 177 9.59 -15.98 4.53
CA GLY A 177 9.22 -15.31 3.29
C GLY A 177 8.19 -14.20 3.52
N ILE A 178 7.05 -14.51 4.16
CA ILE A 178 6.00 -13.51 4.39
C ILE A 178 6.45 -12.39 5.34
N LEU A 179 7.28 -12.69 6.34
CA LEU A 179 7.83 -11.69 7.25
C LEU A 179 8.75 -10.68 6.55
N SER A 180 9.34 -11.03 5.41
CA SER A 180 10.18 -10.11 4.63
C SER A 180 9.42 -8.87 4.17
N VAL A 181 8.08 -8.95 4.00
CA VAL A 181 7.22 -7.81 3.64
C VAL A 181 7.30 -6.66 4.65
N LEU A 182 7.65 -6.94 5.91
CA LEU A 182 7.88 -5.91 6.92
C LEU A 182 8.91 -4.87 6.46
N LEU A 183 9.92 -5.29 5.69
CA LEU A 183 10.92 -4.35 5.15
C LEU A 183 10.26 -3.27 4.29
N LEU A 184 9.29 -3.63 3.46
CA LEU A 184 8.55 -2.68 2.61
C LEU A 184 7.75 -1.69 3.45
N PHE A 185 7.08 -2.17 4.51
CA PHE A 185 6.35 -1.29 5.43
C PHE A 185 7.28 -0.38 6.23
N PHE A 186 8.43 -0.88 6.69
CA PHE A 186 9.40 -0.06 7.41
C PHE A 186 10.03 1.01 6.52
N VAL A 187 10.45 0.67 5.30
CA VAL A 187 11.01 1.63 4.34
C VAL A 187 9.94 2.65 3.93
N GLY A 188 8.75 2.19 3.54
CA GLY A 188 7.64 3.05 3.16
C GLY A 188 7.19 3.96 4.31
N GLY A 189 7.10 3.44 5.53
CA GLY A 189 6.81 4.20 6.74
C GLY A 189 7.89 5.25 7.04
N ALA A 190 9.17 4.87 7.05
CA ALA A 190 10.27 5.81 7.29
C ALA A 190 10.28 6.98 6.30
N LEU A 191 10.00 6.71 5.03
CA LEU A 191 9.85 7.76 4.01
C LEU A 191 8.58 8.59 4.24
N LEU A 192 7.45 7.97 4.60
CA LEU A 192 6.21 8.67 4.93
C LEU A 192 6.39 9.58 6.15
N ALA A 193 7.19 9.19 7.13
CA ALA A 193 7.51 10.04 8.28
C ALA A 193 8.14 11.38 7.85
N ARG A 194 9.02 11.35 6.82
CA ARG A 194 9.71 12.53 6.27
C ARG A 194 8.81 13.44 5.43
N VAL A 195 7.60 13.01 5.07
CA VAL A 195 6.65 13.83 4.30
C VAL A 195 6.08 14.94 5.18
N ASP A 196 6.49 16.17 4.97
CA ASP A 196 5.91 17.36 5.60
C ASP A 196 4.76 17.90 4.74
N VAL A 197 3.53 17.54 5.14
CA VAL A 197 2.31 17.90 4.40
C VAL A 197 2.12 19.43 4.33
N ALA A 198 2.37 20.14 5.44
CA ALA A 198 2.22 21.59 5.48
C ALA A 198 3.21 22.33 4.57
N ARG A 199 4.44 21.79 4.46
CA ARG A 199 5.44 22.30 3.51
C ARG A 199 5.00 22.03 2.06
N GLY A 200 4.46 20.85 1.77
CA GLY A 200 3.96 20.50 0.44
C GLY A 200 2.83 21.42 -0.02
N GLU A 201 1.86 21.68 0.84
CA GLU A 201 0.74 22.59 0.55
C GLU A 201 1.20 24.02 0.31
N ARG A 202 2.16 24.51 1.08
CA ARG A 202 2.75 25.85 0.86
C ARG A 202 3.48 25.97 -0.47
N GLN A 203 4.17 24.91 -0.92
CA GLN A 203 4.84 24.90 -2.22
C GLN A 203 3.85 25.06 -3.38
N ILE A 204 2.67 24.44 -3.27
CA ILE A 204 1.62 24.53 -4.30
C ILE A 204 1.00 25.93 -4.31
N GLY A 205 0.70 26.52 -3.14
CA GLY A 205 0.10 27.85 -3.01
C GLY A 205 1.00 29.00 -3.52
N GLN A 206 2.30 28.76 -3.69
CA GLN A 206 3.25 29.74 -4.24
C GLN A 206 3.45 29.58 -5.75
N SER A 207 2.94 28.51 -6.34
CA SER A 207 3.15 28.16 -7.77
C SER A 207 1.91 28.48 -8.64
N GLY A 208 0.80 28.90 -8.05
CA GLY A 208 -0.43 29.38 -8.69
C GLY A 208 -0.64 30.86 -8.40
#